data_49d03d718b1f0f9ddb473e38a53e2527
#
_entry.id   49d03d718b1f0f9ddb473e38a53e2527
#
_cell.length_a   1.000
_cell.length_b   1.000
_cell.length_c   1.000
_cell.angle_alpha   90.00
_cell.angle_beta   90.00
_cell.angle_gamma   90.00
#
_symmetry.space_group_name_H-M   'P 1'
#
loop_
_entity.id
_entity.type
_entity.pdbx_description
1 polymer ?
#
loop_
_entity_poly.entity_id
_entity_poly.type
_entity_poly.pdbx_seq_one_letter_code
_entity_poly.pdbx_strand_id
1 'polypeptide(L)'
;QDQDPDMLLHVVKETDAGIVVKGAKFETAAAYANQAFVKPTIANWGDSELSDYAVGFIAHMGAPGMKHICRTGFAGRAPLEDYPLSNRFDEVDTLIVFDNVLIPWEDVLFYRHTRAASYIRATLHRYSAFSFVQRILRYADMMLGTAMYNARQTGLEKQQAVQEKLARLAVYREGINAHLTAAIAEAEESPGGLMMPNQSLLYTGRVLACSQLAEMMHLTRDLCGGQICVTPNFATFMDPETAPWLEKFYTINENWEAEDRRKLLAYARDLLNSDYAGHRLTFQLFAQSPPFAHLLAVYRNFDFSEPMRIVQESAGLSEKVNARPTRRTGNGSGAAAGEKLAVPATETTR
;
A
#
# COMPACT_ATOMS: atom_id res chain seq x y z
N GLN A 1 1.58 -21.51 21.21
CA GLN A 1 1.59 -22.97 20.95
C GLN A 1 0.20 -23.61 21.00
N ASP A 2 -0.83 -22.90 21.50
CA ASP A 2 -2.20 -23.41 21.65
C ASP A 2 -3.17 -22.94 20.55
N GLN A 3 -2.66 -22.45 19.42
CA GLN A 3 -3.49 -22.00 18.31
C GLN A 3 -3.66 -23.13 17.29
N ASP A 4 -4.86 -23.20 16.69
CA ASP A 4 -5.14 -24.11 15.60
C ASP A 4 -4.13 -23.89 14.45
N PRO A 5 -3.36 -24.92 14.04
CA PRO A 5 -2.38 -24.80 12.97
C PRO A 5 -3.00 -24.34 11.64
N ASP A 6 -4.27 -24.63 11.40
CA ASP A 6 -5.00 -24.27 10.20
C ASP A 6 -5.38 -22.78 10.12
N MET A 7 -5.16 -22.00 11.17
CA MET A 7 -5.35 -20.54 11.13
C MET A 7 -4.42 -19.85 10.13
N LEU A 8 -3.26 -20.44 9.86
CA LEU A 8 -2.29 -19.92 8.90
C LEU A 8 -2.05 -20.95 7.79
N LEU A 9 -1.86 -20.44 6.58
CA LEU A 9 -1.57 -21.29 5.43
C LEU A 9 -0.26 -22.07 5.63
N HIS A 10 -0.32 -23.39 5.46
CA HIS A 10 0.82 -24.31 5.57
C HIS A 10 0.62 -25.54 4.68
N VAL A 11 1.69 -26.30 4.52
CA VAL A 11 1.67 -27.57 3.78
C VAL A 11 1.27 -28.70 4.72
N VAL A 12 0.23 -29.44 4.36
CA VAL A 12 -0.26 -30.60 5.13
C VAL A 12 0.16 -31.94 4.54
N LYS A 13 0.51 -31.97 3.24
CA LYS A 13 0.90 -33.20 2.57
C LYS A 13 1.77 -32.91 1.34
N GLU A 14 2.73 -33.75 1.10
CA GLU A 14 3.54 -33.82 -0.10
C GLU A 14 3.10 -35.04 -0.93
N THR A 15 3.00 -34.87 -2.25
CA THR A 15 2.62 -35.90 -3.21
C THR A 15 3.49 -35.81 -4.46
N ASP A 16 3.46 -36.83 -5.32
CA ASP A 16 4.17 -36.81 -6.61
C ASP A 16 3.67 -35.70 -7.54
N ALA A 17 2.40 -35.30 -7.42
CA ALA A 17 1.79 -34.24 -8.23
C ALA A 17 2.06 -32.82 -7.71
N GLY A 18 2.47 -32.65 -6.45
CA GLY A 18 2.64 -31.35 -5.82
C GLY A 18 2.46 -31.39 -4.32
N ILE A 19 2.30 -30.22 -3.72
CA ILE A 19 2.01 -30.05 -2.29
C ILE A 19 0.52 -29.77 -2.07
N VAL A 20 -0.02 -30.30 -0.97
CA VAL A 20 -1.38 -29.99 -0.52
C VAL A 20 -1.28 -28.95 0.60
N VAL A 21 -1.98 -27.83 0.43
CA VAL A 21 -1.97 -26.72 1.38
C VAL A 21 -3.32 -26.55 2.05
N LYS A 22 -3.29 -26.12 3.32
CA LYS A 22 -4.46 -25.83 4.13
C LYS A 22 -4.26 -24.55 4.94
N GLY A 23 -5.35 -23.85 5.28
CA GLY A 23 -5.32 -22.61 6.04
C GLY A 23 -5.96 -21.44 5.32
N ALA A 24 -5.67 -20.21 5.77
CA ALA A 24 -6.32 -19.04 5.22
C ALA A 24 -5.37 -17.86 4.99
N LYS A 25 -5.80 -16.97 4.10
CA LYS A 25 -5.17 -15.67 3.81
C LYS A 25 -6.22 -14.57 3.90
N PHE A 26 -5.88 -13.50 4.61
CA PHE A 26 -6.73 -12.32 4.75
C PHE A 26 -6.22 -11.14 3.92
N GLU A 27 -7.07 -10.15 3.73
CA GLU A 27 -6.74 -8.84 3.18
C GLU A 27 -6.16 -8.90 1.76
N THR A 28 -6.81 -9.64 0.89
CA THR A 28 -6.37 -9.79 -0.49
C THR A 28 -7.50 -9.52 -1.48
N ALA A 29 -7.24 -8.65 -2.45
CA ALA A 29 -8.14 -8.32 -3.55
C ALA A 29 -8.01 -9.29 -4.74
N ALA A 30 -7.70 -10.57 -4.48
CA ALA A 30 -7.39 -11.55 -5.53
C ALA A 30 -8.59 -12.36 -6.03
N ALA A 31 -9.80 -12.16 -5.47
CA ALA A 31 -10.97 -12.98 -5.80
C ALA A 31 -11.34 -13.02 -7.29
N TYR A 32 -11.01 -11.96 -8.03
CA TYR A 32 -11.27 -11.84 -9.47
C TYR A 32 -10.01 -11.99 -10.34
N ALA A 33 -8.88 -12.32 -9.73
CA ALA A 33 -7.66 -12.63 -10.47
C ALA A 33 -7.68 -14.08 -10.96
N ASN A 34 -6.99 -14.37 -12.06
CA ASN A 34 -6.84 -15.75 -12.55
C ASN A 34 -5.82 -16.52 -11.69
N GLN A 35 -4.78 -15.84 -11.25
CA GLN A 35 -3.70 -16.40 -10.45
C GLN A 35 -3.27 -15.41 -9.37
N ALA A 36 -2.75 -15.92 -8.26
CA ALA A 36 -2.17 -15.13 -7.19
C ALA A 36 -0.82 -15.71 -6.74
N PHE A 37 0.14 -14.83 -6.53
CA PHE A 37 1.34 -15.20 -5.79
C PHE A 37 1.03 -15.28 -4.31
N VAL A 38 1.14 -16.47 -3.75
CA VAL A 38 0.93 -16.74 -2.33
C VAL A 38 2.28 -16.80 -1.62
N LYS A 39 2.41 -15.99 -0.58
CA LYS A 39 3.63 -15.87 0.23
C LYS A 39 3.36 -16.26 1.68
N PRO A 40 4.40 -16.63 2.45
CA PRO A 40 4.24 -16.93 3.87
C PRO A 40 3.67 -15.76 4.68
N THR A 41 2.91 -16.07 5.73
CA THR A 41 2.33 -15.07 6.63
C THR A 41 3.26 -14.75 7.80
N ILE A 42 4.01 -15.76 8.30
CA ILE A 42 4.84 -15.64 9.50
C ILE A 42 6.12 -14.85 9.21
N ALA A 43 6.48 -13.99 10.14
CA ALA A 43 7.61 -13.08 10.02
C ALA A 43 8.90 -13.55 10.66
N ASN A 44 8.84 -14.51 11.60
CA ASN A 44 10.00 -15.00 12.34
C ASN A 44 10.35 -16.43 11.89
N TRP A 45 11.35 -16.52 11.01
CA TRP A 45 11.73 -17.74 10.33
C TRP A 45 12.98 -18.42 10.93
N GLY A 46 13.31 -18.12 12.19
CA GLY A 46 14.44 -18.76 12.86
C GLY A 46 14.15 -20.17 13.37
N ASP A 47 12.90 -20.62 13.28
CA ASP A 47 12.45 -21.88 13.84
C ASP A 47 12.20 -22.92 12.72
N SER A 48 12.94 -24.05 12.80
CA SER A 48 12.78 -25.16 11.86
C SER A 48 11.43 -25.90 12.01
N GLU A 49 10.78 -25.81 13.17
CA GLU A 49 9.47 -26.41 13.40
C GLU A 49 8.38 -25.72 12.57
N LEU A 50 8.64 -24.49 12.11
CA LEU A 50 7.74 -23.72 11.24
C LEU A 50 8.01 -23.93 9.75
N SER A 51 8.80 -24.93 9.35
CA SER A 51 9.20 -25.15 7.95
C SER A 51 8.02 -25.37 7.01
N ASP A 52 6.93 -26.01 7.48
CA ASP A 52 5.73 -26.25 6.66
C ASP A 52 4.94 -24.96 6.33
N TYR A 53 5.19 -23.89 7.08
CA TYR A 53 4.66 -22.54 6.80
C TYR A 53 5.58 -21.73 5.86
N ALA A 54 6.81 -22.21 5.61
CA ALA A 54 7.79 -21.55 4.75
C ALA A 54 7.59 -21.97 3.29
N VAL A 55 6.45 -21.61 2.73
CA VAL A 55 6.03 -21.97 1.37
C VAL A 55 5.63 -20.74 0.57
N GLY A 56 6.02 -20.71 -0.71
CA GLY A 56 5.58 -19.71 -1.68
C GLY A 56 5.25 -20.37 -3.01
N PHE A 57 4.13 -20.01 -3.60
CA PHE A 57 3.63 -20.64 -4.83
C PHE A 57 2.72 -19.70 -5.62
N ILE A 58 2.42 -20.08 -6.85
CA ILE A 58 1.37 -19.48 -7.67
C ILE A 58 0.09 -20.30 -7.44
N ALA A 59 -0.97 -19.63 -6.98
CA ALA A 59 -2.28 -20.25 -6.82
C ALA A 59 -3.15 -19.92 -8.03
N HIS A 60 -3.77 -20.93 -8.64
CA HIS A 60 -4.87 -20.75 -9.58
C HIS A 60 -6.14 -20.47 -8.77
N MET A 61 -6.75 -19.29 -8.95
CA MET A 61 -7.82 -18.81 -8.06
C MET A 61 -9.13 -19.60 -8.17
N GLY A 62 -9.27 -20.43 -9.20
CA GLY A 62 -10.38 -21.40 -9.36
C GLY A 62 -10.04 -22.83 -8.95
N ALA A 63 -8.91 -23.09 -8.27
CA ALA A 63 -8.49 -24.44 -7.90
C ALA A 63 -9.52 -25.13 -6.99
N PRO A 64 -9.74 -26.45 -7.15
CA PRO A 64 -10.61 -27.21 -6.25
C PRO A 64 -10.16 -27.09 -4.79
N GLY A 65 -11.11 -26.89 -3.88
CA GLY A 65 -10.86 -26.69 -2.44
C GLY A 65 -10.59 -25.24 -2.05
N MET A 66 -10.45 -24.32 -3.00
CA MET A 66 -10.32 -22.89 -2.69
C MET A 66 -11.70 -22.25 -2.47
N LYS A 67 -11.83 -21.45 -1.41
CA LYS A 67 -13.07 -20.72 -1.08
C LYS A 67 -12.76 -19.23 -0.95
N HIS A 68 -13.62 -18.41 -1.53
CA HIS A 68 -13.51 -16.96 -1.52
C HIS A 68 -14.65 -16.34 -0.72
N ILE A 69 -14.33 -15.77 0.43
CA ILE A 69 -15.31 -15.07 1.28
C ILE A 69 -15.03 -13.59 1.16
N CYS A 70 -15.78 -12.94 0.27
CA CYS A 70 -15.57 -11.54 -0.07
C CYS A 70 -16.26 -10.63 0.95
N ARG A 71 -15.63 -9.49 1.28
CA ARG A 71 -16.37 -8.39 1.90
C ARG A 71 -17.46 -7.88 0.96
N THR A 72 -18.44 -7.20 1.51
CA THR A 72 -19.45 -6.54 0.68
C THR A 72 -18.82 -5.38 -0.10
N GLY A 73 -18.98 -5.38 -1.42
CA GLY A 73 -18.51 -4.32 -2.31
C GLY A 73 -19.24 -2.99 -2.08
N PHE A 74 -18.65 -1.90 -2.51
CA PHE A 74 -19.27 -0.56 -2.53
C PHE A 74 -19.90 -0.26 -3.89
N ALA A 75 -19.30 -0.77 -4.97
CA ALA A 75 -19.80 -0.60 -6.32
C ALA A 75 -21.24 -1.13 -6.48
N GLY A 76 -22.07 -0.39 -7.24
CA GLY A 76 -23.45 -0.77 -7.50
C GLY A 76 -24.45 -0.54 -6.36
N ARG A 77 -24.01 -0.04 -5.20
CA ARG A 77 -24.91 0.29 -4.09
C ARG A 77 -25.68 1.60 -4.29
N ALA A 78 -25.08 2.51 -5.04
CA ALA A 78 -25.62 3.82 -5.34
C ALA A 78 -25.24 4.24 -6.77
N PRO A 79 -25.92 5.22 -7.38
CA PRO A 79 -25.63 5.68 -8.73
C PRO A 79 -24.18 6.14 -8.91
N LEU A 80 -23.64 5.95 -10.10
CA LEU A 80 -22.29 6.38 -10.47
C LEU A 80 -22.12 7.90 -10.33
N GLU A 81 -23.18 8.65 -10.65
CA GLU A 81 -23.22 10.10 -10.58
C GLU A 81 -23.03 10.64 -9.17
N ASP A 82 -23.44 9.86 -8.16
CA ASP A 82 -23.35 10.22 -6.74
C ASP A 82 -22.12 9.67 -6.04
N TYR A 83 -21.62 8.51 -6.50
CA TYR A 83 -20.46 7.81 -5.91
C TYR A 83 -19.51 7.30 -7.00
N PRO A 84 -18.83 8.24 -7.70
CA PRO A 84 -18.01 7.92 -8.86
C PRO A 84 -16.77 7.09 -8.53
N LEU A 85 -16.18 7.25 -7.34
CA LEU A 85 -14.99 6.51 -6.92
C LEU A 85 -15.34 5.13 -6.41
N SER A 86 -16.37 5.02 -5.57
CA SER A 86 -16.90 3.75 -5.08
C SER A 86 -17.27 2.80 -6.22
N ASN A 87 -17.91 3.33 -7.28
CA ASN A 87 -18.33 2.53 -8.42
C ASN A 87 -17.19 2.14 -9.37
N ARG A 88 -16.12 2.95 -9.48
CA ARG A 88 -15.03 2.72 -10.45
C ARG A 88 -13.81 2.02 -9.86
N PHE A 89 -13.57 2.16 -8.56
CA PHE A 89 -12.30 1.78 -7.94
C PHE A 89 -12.48 0.89 -6.71
N ASP A 90 -13.62 0.23 -6.60
CA ASP A 90 -13.83 -0.75 -5.53
C ASP A 90 -12.96 -1.99 -5.79
N GLU A 91 -12.07 -2.30 -4.87
CA GLU A 91 -11.29 -3.53 -4.83
C GLU A 91 -11.84 -4.38 -3.69
N VAL A 92 -12.50 -5.48 -4.02
CA VAL A 92 -13.13 -6.33 -3.01
C VAL A 92 -12.10 -7.22 -2.32
N ASP A 93 -11.82 -6.93 -1.05
CA ASP A 93 -10.95 -7.76 -0.23
C ASP A 93 -11.63 -9.07 0.14
N THR A 94 -10.82 -10.10 0.31
CA THR A 94 -11.31 -11.48 0.40
C THR A 94 -10.53 -12.25 1.44
N LEU A 95 -11.23 -12.98 2.29
CA LEU A 95 -10.67 -14.12 2.99
C LEU A 95 -10.62 -15.31 2.02
N ILE A 96 -9.43 -15.76 1.69
CA ILE A 96 -9.21 -16.95 0.86
C ILE A 96 -8.89 -18.12 1.78
N VAL A 97 -9.74 -19.16 1.73
CA VAL A 97 -9.55 -20.40 2.47
C VAL A 97 -9.03 -21.45 1.50
N PHE A 98 -7.95 -22.10 1.87
CA PHE A 98 -7.37 -23.27 1.20
C PHE A 98 -7.79 -24.52 1.98
N ASP A 99 -8.73 -25.26 1.45
CA ASP A 99 -9.24 -26.48 2.06
C ASP A 99 -8.69 -27.69 1.31
N ASN A 100 -7.48 -28.11 1.70
CA ASN A 100 -6.71 -29.19 1.06
C ASN A 100 -6.50 -28.95 -0.45
N VAL A 101 -6.01 -27.77 -0.81
CA VAL A 101 -5.76 -27.39 -2.20
C VAL A 101 -4.44 -27.97 -2.69
N LEU A 102 -4.50 -28.72 -3.80
CA LEU A 102 -3.29 -29.20 -4.47
C LEU A 102 -2.64 -28.06 -5.27
N ILE A 103 -1.36 -27.82 -4.99
CA ILE A 103 -0.50 -26.90 -5.75
C ILE A 103 0.49 -27.77 -6.52
N PRO A 104 0.45 -27.78 -7.86
CA PRO A 104 1.39 -28.55 -8.69
C PRO A 104 2.84 -28.11 -8.44
N TRP A 105 3.79 -29.03 -8.58
CA TRP A 105 5.21 -28.70 -8.37
C TRP A 105 5.73 -27.59 -9.26
N GLU A 106 5.21 -27.45 -10.46
CA GLU A 106 5.56 -26.36 -11.41
C GLU A 106 5.16 -24.96 -10.91
N ASP A 107 4.17 -24.89 -10.03
CA ASP A 107 3.69 -23.64 -9.41
C ASP A 107 4.36 -23.36 -8.05
N VAL A 108 5.14 -24.28 -7.50
CA VAL A 108 5.85 -24.13 -6.23
C VAL A 108 7.16 -23.38 -6.43
N LEU A 109 7.25 -22.18 -5.86
CA LEU A 109 8.45 -21.35 -5.96
C LEU A 109 9.50 -21.70 -4.90
N PHE A 110 9.07 -22.03 -3.71
CA PHE A 110 9.90 -22.60 -2.64
C PHE A 110 9.04 -23.33 -1.62
N TYR A 111 9.61 -24.34 -0.99
CA TYR A 111 8.96 -25.21 -0.02
C TYR A 111 9.94 -25.61 1.09
N ARG A 112 9.51 -25.52 2.35
CA ARG A 112 10.33 -25.75 3.56
C ARG A 112 11.66 -24.97 3.58
N HIS A 113 11.69 -23.83 2.89
CA HIS A 113 12.89 -23.01 2.75
C HIS A 113 12.76 -21.71 3.53
N THR A 114 13.00 -21.76 4.85
CA THR A 114 12.84 -20.63 5.77
C THR A 114 13.68 -19.41 5.38
N ARG A 115 14.90 -19.63 4.83
CA ARG A 115 15.77 -18.56 4.33
C ARG A 115 15.15 -17.85 3.11
N ALA A 116 14.58 -18.58 2.15
CA ALA A 116 13.88 -17.98 1.01
C ALA A 116 12.69 -17.14 1.49
N ALA A 117 11.91 -17.67 2.43
CA ALA A 117 10.80 -16.92 3.04
C ALA A 117 11.24 -15.60 3.68
N SER A 118 12.40 -15.56 4.32
CA SER A 118 12.95 -14.33 4.92
C SER A 118 13.33 -13.27 3.90
N TYR A 119 13.76 -13.67 2.69
CA TYR A 119 14.15 -12.75 1.62
C TYR A 119 12.97 -11.99 1.00
N ILE A 120 11.74 -12.47 1.14
CA ILE A 120 10.54 -11.81 0.62
C ILE A 120 10.41 -10.38 1.15
N ARG A 121 10.84 -10.12 2.39
CA ARG A 121 10.85 -8.76 2.94
C ARG A 121 11.81 -7.83 2.23
N ALA A 122 13.00 -8.34 1.91
CA ALA A 122 14.03 -7.52 1.27
C ALA A 122 13.76 -7.29 -0.22
N THR A 123 12.88 -8.08 -0.82
CA THR A 123 12.58 -8.07 -2.25
C THR A 123 11.14 -7.65 -2.54
N LEU A 124 10.20 -8.59 -2.48
CA LEU A 124 8.81 -8.37 -2.88
C LEU A 124 8.14 -7.24 -2.08
N HIS A 125 8.35 -7.18 -0.75
CA HIS A 125 7.78 -6.12 0.07
C HIS A 125 8.33 -4.74 -0.30
N ARG A 126 9.56 -4.66 -0.79
CA ARG A 126 10.17 -3.42 -1.26
C ARG A 126 9.48 -2.93 -2.54
N TYR A 127 9.23 -3.80 -3.52
CA TYR A 127 8.45 -3.44 -4.71
C TYR A 127 7.01 -3.05 -4.37
N SER A 128 6.35 -3.80 -3.51
CA SER A 128 4.98 -3.46 -3.13
C SER A 128 4.92 -2.17 -2.31
N ALA A 129 5.92 -1.86 -1.46
CA ALA A 129 6.01 -0.57 -0.78
C ALA A 129 6.05 0.60 -1.77
N PHE A 130 6.80 0.46 -2.86
CA PHE A 130 6.84 1.45 -3.93
C PHE A 130 5.44 1.72 -4.51
N SER A 131 4.73 0.67 -4.91
CA SER A 131 3.37 0.78 -5.44
C SER A 131 2.40 1.43 -4.45
N PHE A 132 2.51 1.13 -3.15
CA PHE A 132 1.66 1.73 -2.12
C PHE A 132 1.95 3.22 -1.91
N VAL A 133 3.21 3.64 -1.90
CA VAL A 133 3.55 5.07 -1.80
C VAL A 133 3.06 5.82 -3.03
N GLN A 134 3.17 5.23 -4.22
CA GLN A 134 2.63 5.80 -5.45
C GLN A 134 1.11 5.95 -5.40
N ARG A 135 0.38 4.98 -4.84
CA ARG A 135 -1.08 5.09 -4.63
C ARG A 135 -1.43 6.25 -3.70
N ILE A 136 -0.70 6.44 -2.59
CA ILE A 136 -0.93 7.57 -1.69
C ILE A 136 -0.63 8.90 -2.40
N LEU A 137 0.41 8.97 -3.22
CA LEU A 137 0.70 10.15 -4.04
C LEU A 137 -0.48 10.50 -4.96
N ARG A 138 -1.10 9.50 -5.62
CA ARG A 138 -2.30 9.74 -6.44
C ARG A 138 -3.50 10.18 -5.60
N TYR A 139 -3.64 9.63 -4.41
CA TYR A 139 -4.67 10.09 -3.47
C TYR A 139 -4.45 11.55 -3.04
N ALA A 140 -3.20 11.96 -2.83
CA ALA A 140 -2.82 13.34 -2.54
C ALA A 140 -3.17 14.27 -3.73
N ASP A 141 -2.90 13.86 -4.98
CA ASP A 141 -3.31 14.58 -6.18
C ASP A 141 -4.83 14.78 -6.24
N MET A 142 -5.61 13.73 -5.95
CA MET A 142 -7.08 13.79 -5.92
C MET A 142 -7.59 14.77 -4.84
N MET A 143 -7.03 14.72 -3.64
CA MET A 143 -7.38 15.61 -2.53
C MET A 143 -7.03 17.06 -2.84
N LEU A 144 -5.82 17.32 -3.29
CA LEU A 144 -5.36 18.67 -3.64
C LEU A 144 -6.18 19.25 -4.80
N GLY A 145 -6.42 18.46 -5.85
CA GLY A 145 -7.25 18.86 -6.99
C GLY A 145 -8.70 19.19 -6.58
N THR A 146 -9.32 18.35 -5.76
CA THR A 146 -10.68 18.55 -5.24
C THR A 146 -10.78 19.85 -4.43
N ALA A 147 -9.83 20.05 -3.52
CA ALA A 147 -9.79 21.26 -2.69
C ALA A 147 -9.60 22.54 -3.54
N MET A 148 -8.71 22.47 -4.54
CA MET A 148 -8.45 23.60 -5.43
C MET A 148 -9.64 23.92 -6.32
N TYR A 149 -10.32 22.93 -6.90
CA TYR A 149 -11.54 23.15 -7.66
C TYR A 149 -12.65 23.76 -6.79
N ASN A 150 -12.79 23.26 -5.55
CA ASN A 150 -13.76 23.86 -4.62
C ASN A 150 -13.44 25.33 -4.31
N ALA A 151 -12.17 25.65 -4.05
CA ALA A 151 -11.75 27.02 -3.79
C ALA A 151 -12.02 27.94 -4.98
N ARG A 152 -11.81 27.47 -6.21
CA ARG A 152 -12.13 28.23 -7.45
C ARG A 152 -13.63 28.42 -7.66
N GLN A 153 -14.42 27.36 -7.53
CA GLN A 153 -15.87 27.44 -7.69
C GLN A 153 -16.51 28.41 -6.69
N THR A 154 -15.98 28.47 -5.46
CA THR A 154 -16.47 29.34 -4.40
C THR A 154 -15.83 30.72 -4.39
N GLY A 155 -14.82 30.99 -5.23
CA GLY A 155 -14.08 32.26 -5.22
C GLY A 155 -13.16 32.46 -4.01
N LEU A 156 -12.96 31.42 -3.19
CA LEU A 156 -12.16 31.49 -1.96
C LEU A 156 -10.65 31.28 -2.18
N GLU A 157 -10.21 31.00 -3.40
CA GLU A 157 -8.81 30.74 -3.74
C GLU A 157 -7.84 31.88 -3.38
N LYS A 158 -8.38 33.13 -3.26
CA LYS A 158 -7.61 34.32 -2.90
C LYS A 158 -7.50 34.57 -1.39
N GLN A 159 -8.24 33.81 -0.58
CA GLN A 159 -8.20 33.93 0.87
C GLN A 159 -6.94 33.28 1.44
N GLN A 160 -6.20 34.01 2.25
CA GLN A 160 -4.92 33.54 2.82
C GLN A 160 -5.08 32.21 3.57
N ALA A 161 -6.11 32.07 4.41
CA ALA A 161 -6.37 30.84 5.16
C ALA A 161 -6.64 29.64 4.27
N VAL A 162 -7.20 29.82 3.07
CA VAL A 162 -7.39 28.77 2.05
C VAL A 162 -6.06 28.45 1.39
N GLN A 163 -5.29 29.47 1.01
CA GLN A 163 -3.96 29.31 0.39
C GLN A 163 -3.00 28.55 1.32
N GLU A 164 -2.98 28.83 2.59
CA GLU A 164 -2.16 28.12 3.58
C GLU A 164 -2.48 26.62 3.65
N LYS A 165 -3.75 26.27 3.64
CA LYS A 165 -4.19 24.87 3.64
C LYS A 165 -3.87 24.15 2.33
N LEU A 166 -4.09 24.81 1.19
CA LEU A 166 -3.71 24.28 -0.12
C LEU A 166 -2.18 24.09 -0.23
N ALA A 167 -1.41 25.06 0.25
CA ALA A 167 0.06 24.96 0.29
C ALA A 167 0.52 23.79 1.16
N ARG A 168 -0.12 23.54 2.30
CA ARG A 168 0.19 22.38 3.15
C ARG A 168 -0.09 21.05 2.45
N LEU A 169 -1.22 20.93 1.75
CA LEU A 169 -1.52 19.76 0.91
C LEU A 169 -0.47 19.58 -0.18
N ALA A 170 -0.03 20.67 -0.84
CA ALA A 170 1.01 20.62 -1.85
C ALA A 170 2.37 20.18 -1.27
N VAL A 171 2.76 20.67 -0.08
CA VAL A 171 3.98 20.25 0.63
C VAL A 171 3.95 18.75 0.93
N TYR A 172 2.85 18.21 1.40
CA TYR A 172 2.72 16.77 1.66
C TYR A 172 2.83 15.97 0.37
N ARG A 173 2.12 16.39 -0.67
CA ARG A 173 2.18 15.76 -1.99
C ARG A 173 3.61 15.76 -2.54
N GLU A 174 4.30 16.90 -2.51
CA GLU A 174 5.68 17.01 -3.01
C GLU A 174 6.67 16.23 -2.15
N GLY A 175 6.49 16.19 -0.82
CA GLY A 175 7.30 15.35 0.06
C GLY A 175 7.22 13.87 -0.29
N ILE A 176 6.02 13.35 -0.58
CA ILE A 176 5.83 11.96 -1.04
C ILE A 176 6.52 11.74 -2.39
N ASN A 177 6.33 12.66 -3.34
CA ASN A 177 6.93 12.59 -4.67
C ASN A 177 8.46 12.62 -4.63
N ALA A 178 9.04 13.47 -3.78
CA ALA A 178 10.48 13.58 -3.61
C ALA A 178 11.10 12.27 -3.12
N HIS A 179 10.47 11.58 -2.15
CA HIS A 179 10.95 10.29 -1.66
C HIS A 179 10.87 9.19 -2.72
N LEU A 180 9.79 9.15 -3.51
CA LEU A 180 9.69 8.21 -4.63
C LEU A 180 10.76 8.47 -5.68
N THR A 181 10.96 9.74 -6.05
CA THR A 181 11.97 10.14 -7.03
C THR A 181 13.38 9.80 -6.56
N ALA A 182 13.70 10.12 -5.30
CA ALA A 182 14.99 9.81 -4.72
C ALA A 182 15.22 8.28 -4.61
N ALA A 183 14.18 7.51 -4.24
CA ALA A 183 14.28 6.06 -4.16
C ALA A 183 14.56 5.41 -5.54
N ILE A 184 14.08 6.01 -6.62
CA ILE A 184 14.39 5.57 -8.00
C ILE A 184 15.81 6.00 -8.40
N ALA A 185 16.16 7.26 -8.15
CA ALA A 185 17.46 7.82 -8.53
C ALA A 185 18.63 7.08 -7.85
N GLU A 186 18.42 6.61 -6.62
CA GLU A 186 19.40 5.83 -5.86
C GLU A 186 19.03 4.33 -5.78
N ALA A 187 18.47 3.81 -6.88
CA ALA A 187 18.12 2.41 -6.97
C ALA A 187 19.37 1.52 -6.80
N GLU A 188 19.18 0.37 -6.19
CA GLU A 188 20.24 -0.60 -5.86
C GLU A 188 19.99 -1.92 -6.58
N GLU A 189 21.07 -2.58 -6.98
CA GLU A 189 20.97 -3.94 -7.52
C GLU A 189 20.78 -4.93 -6.38
N SER A 190 19.78 -5.80 -6.50
CA SER A 190 19.55 -6.89 -5.56
C SER A 190 20.59 -8.01 -5.77
N PRO A 191 20.79 -8.91 -4.79
CA PRO A 191 21.65 -10.10 -4.98
C PRO A 191 21.26 -10.99 -6.16
N GLY A 192 20.05 -10.89 -6.66
CA GLY A 192 19.55 -11.60 -7.84
C GLY A 192 19.66 -10.81 -9.14
N GLY A 193 20.38 -9.68 -9.17
CA GLY A 193 20.59 -8.86 -10.37
C GLY A 193 19.42 -7.97 -10.78
N LEU A 194 18.41 -7.81 -9.93
CA LEU A 194 17.25 -6.95 -10.21
C LEU A 194 17.45 -5.57 -9.58
N MET A 195 17.19 -4.52 -10.35
CA MET A 195 17.17 -3.15 -9.83
C MET A 195 15.99 -2.96 -8.89
N MET A 196 16.26 -2.41 -7.73
CA MET A 196 15.26 -2.16 -6.68
C MET A 196 15.35 -0.70 -6.22
N PRO A 197 14.20 -0.07 -5.90
CA PRO A 197 14.23 1.29 -5.34
C PRO A 197 15.03 1.29 -4.04
N ASN A 198 15.72 2.38 -3.73
CA ASN A 198 16.49 2.51 -2.50
C ASN A 198 15.60 2.26 -1.28
N GLN A 199 16.01 1.33 -0.41
CA GLN A 199 15.18 0.85 0.68
C GLN A 199 14.93 1.92 1.75
N SER A 200 15.95 2.63 2.16
CA SER A 200 15.87 3.65 3.22
C SER A 200 14.94 4.79 2.81
N LEU A 201 15.14 5.33 1.62
CA LEU A 201 14.34 6.44 1.08
C LEU A 201 12.88 6.02 0.86
N LEU A 202 12.65 4.81 0.33
CA LEU A 202 11.32 4.31 0.09
C LEU A 202 10.52 4.10 1.39
N TYR A 203 11.11 3.45 2.39
CA TYR A 203 10.42 3.22 3.67
C TYR A 203 10.22 4.51 4.45
N THR A 204 11.15 5.47 4.37
CA THR A 204 10.95 6.81 4.94
C THR A 204 9.76 7.50 4.26
N GLY A 205 9.71 7.49 2.93
CA GLY A 205 8.56 8.01 2.17
C GLY A 205 7.24 7.31 2.53
N ARG A 206 7.27 6.01 2.77
CA ARG A 206 6.10 5.23 3.23
C ARG A 206 5.59 5.71 4.59
N VAL A 207 6.49 5.88 5.56
CA VAL A 207 6.14 6.35 6.91
C VAL A 207 5.55 7.75 6.85
N LEU A 208 6.19 8.68 6.14
CA LEU A 208 5.71 10.05 5.99
C LEU A 208 4.35 10.11 5.30
N ALA A 209 4.18 9.39 4.19
CA ALA A 209 2.92 9.33 3.47
C ALA A 209 1.77 8.82 4.35
N CYS A 210 1.99 7.75 5.10
CA CYS A 210 0.98 7.21 6.02
C CYS A 210 0.63 8.17 7.16
N SER A 211 1.64 8.83 7.76
CA SER A 211 1.42 9.75 8.87
C SER A 211 0.65 11.01 8.46
N GLN A 212 0.81 11.45 7.20
CA GLN A 212 0.17 12.64 6.68
C GLN A 212 -1.22 12.41 6.08
N LEU A 213 -1.55 11.15 5.75
CA LEU A 213 -2.77 10.82 4.99
C LEU A 213 -4.05 11.31 5.69
N ALA A 214 -4.17 11.07 6.99
CA ALA A 214 -5.35 11.47 7.76
C ALA A 214 -5.50 13.01 7.80
N GLU A 215 -4.39 13.74 7.94
CA GLU A 215 -4.39 15.19 7.90
C GLU A 215 -4.74 15.72 6.52
N MET A 216 -4.24 15.14 5.45
CA MET A 216 -4.62 15.52 4.08
C MET A 216 -6.13 15.35 3.86
N MET A 217 -6.72 14.25 4.33
CA MET A 217 -8.17 14.05 4.26
C MET A 217 -8.93 15.10 5.07
N HIS A 218 -8.45 15.44 6.27
CA HIS A 218 -9.06 16.47 7.12
C HIS A 218 -9.01 17.84 6.46
N LEU A 219 -7.84 18.28 5.99
CA LEU A 219 -7.69 19.57 5.30
C LEU A 219 -8.56 19.68 4.06
N THR A 220 -8.69 18.59 3.30
CA THR A 220 -9.54 18.56 2.11
C THR A 220 -11.03 18.69 2.47
N ARG A 221 -11.49 18.01 3.55
CA ARG A 221 -12.86 18.18 4.07
C ARG A 221 -13.13 19.61 4.48
N ASP A 222 -12.23 20.19 5.25
CA ASP A 222 -12.35 21.55 5.73
C ASP A 222 -12.41 22.56 4.56
N LEU A 223 -11.56 22.37 3.54
CA LEU A 223 -11.59 23.19 2.32
C LEU A 223 -12.87 22.99 1.50
N CYS A 224 -13.45 21.79 1.46
CA CYS A 224 -14.70 21.51 0.75
C CYS A 224 -15.94 21.99 1.51
N GLY A 225 -15.84 22.12 2.83
CA GLY A 225 -16.91 22.60 3.70
C GLY A 225 -18.07 21.63 3.86
N GLY A 226 -19.12 22.08 4.54
CA GLY A 226 -20.29 21.28 4.89
C GLY A 226 -21.16 20.83 3.71
N GLN A 227 -21.05 21.48 2.56
CA GLN A 227 -21.86 21.14 1.37
C GLN A 227 -21.66 19.71 0.89
N ILE A 228 -20.49 19.11 1.10
CA ILE A 228 -20.26 17.69 0.77
C ILE A 228 -21.19 16.73 1.52
N CYS A 229 -21.71 17.12 2.68
CA CYS A 229 -22.65 16.31 3.47
C CYS A 229 -24.11 16.50 3.04
N VAL A 230 -24.47 17.72 2.61
CA VAL A 230 -25.88 18.11 2.38
C VAL A 230 -26.26 18.17 0.90
N THR A 231 -25.33 17.94 -0.02
CA THR A 231 -25.64 17.93 -1.45
C THR A 231 -26.61 16.80 -1.79
N PRO A 232 -27.75 17.12 -2.42
CA PRO A 232 -28.73 16.15 -2.87
C PRO A 232 -28.12 15.16 -3.88
N ASN A 233 -28.77 14.03 -4.09
CA ASN A 233 -28.38 13.05 -5.08
C ASN A 233 -28.74 13.49 -6.51
N PHE A 234 -28.19 12.78 -7.48
CA PHE A 234 -28.42 13.07 -8.91
C PHE A 234 -29.91 13.06 -9.28
N ALA A 235 -30.69 12.10 -8.76
CA ALA A 235 -32.11 12.01 -9.06
C ALA A 235 -32.89 13.28 -8.65
N THR A 236 -32.53 13.87 -7.50
CA THR A 236 -33.10 15.13 -7.03
C THR A 236 -32.74 16.33 -7.93
N PHE A 237 -31.54 16.33 -8.51
CA PHE A 237 -31.14 17.35 -9.51
C PHE A 237 -31.90 17.23 -10.83
N MET A 238 -32.39 16.03 -11.17
CA MET A 238 -33.15 15.77 -12.39
C MET A 238 -34.66 15.87 -12.18
N ASP A 239 -35.13 15.98 -10.94
CA ASP A 239 -36.56 16.08 -10.64
C ASP A 239 -37.11 17.47 -11.06
N PRO A 240 -38.19 17.53 -11.88
CA PRO A 240 -38.72 18.79 -12.39
C PRO A 240 -39.18 19.79 -11.30
N GLU A 241 -39.56 19.33 -10.11
CA GLU A 241 -39.99 20.19 -9.00
C GLU A 241 -38.78 20.85 -8.32
N THR A 242 -37.68 20.14 -8.18
CA THR A 242 -36.50 20.64 -7.44
C THR A 242 -35.38 21.20 -8.34
N ALA A 243 -35.28 20.76 -9.57
CA ALA A 243 -34.25 21.18 -10.51
C ALA A 243 -34.11 22.71 -10.66
N PRO A 244 -35.19 23.52 -10.82
CA PRO A 244 -35.04 24.95 -10.95
C PRO A 244 -34.44 25.66 -9.71
N TRP A 245 -34.67 25.09 -8.52
CA TRP A 245 -34.11 25.61 -7.27
C TRP A 245 -32.63 25.22 -7.15
N LEU A 246 -32.29 24.02 -7.52
CA LEU A 246 -30.92 23.51 -7.48
C LEU A 246 -30.05 24.21 -8.53
N GLU A 247 -30.56 24.43 -9.74
CA GLU A 247 -29.89 25.25 -10.74
C GLU A 247 -29.57 26.64 -10.18
N LYS A 248 -30.54 27.30 -9.60
CA LYS A 248 -30.37 28.63 -9.03
C LYS A 248 -29.35 28.70 -7.89
N PHE A 249 -29.41 27.76 -6.94
CA PHE A 249 -28.62 27.83 -5.71
C PHE A 249 -27.28 27.08 -5.77
N TYR A 250 -27.06 26.23 -6.74
CA TYR A 250 -25.78 25.58 -6.99
C TYR A 250 -24.93 26.30 -8.04
N THR A 251 -25.48 27.21 -8.81
CA THR A 251 -24.74 28.13 -9.68
C THR A 251 -24.17 29.27 -8.84
N ILE A 252 -22.92 29.12 -8.38
CA ILE A 252 -22.26 30.06 -7.45
C ILE A 252 -21.70 31.28 -8.23
N ASN A 253 -21.20 31.03 -9.45
CA ASN A 253 -20.70 32.08 -10.32
C ASN A 253 -20.89 31.70 -11.80
N GLU A 254 -20.71 32.65 -12.71
CA GLU A 254 -20.96 32.51 -14.15
C GLU A 254 -20.05 31.51 -14.88
N ASN A 255 -18.94 31.09 -14.24
CA ASN A 255 -17.97 30.18 -14.85
C ASN A 255 -18.30 28.70 -14.64
N TRP A 256 -19.30 28.37 -13.80
CA TRP A 256 -19.61 27.01 -13.39
C TRP A 256 -21.11 26.77 -13.37
N GLU A 257 -21.55 25.74 -14.04
CA GLU A 257 -22.93 25.28 -14.01
C GLU A 257 -23.24 24.58 -12.65
N ALA A 258 -24.51 24.56 -12.27
CA ALA A 258 -24.96 23.82 -11.08
C ALA A 258 -24.56 22.35 -11.12
N GLU A 259 -24.60 21.74 -12.28
CA GLU A 259 -24.19 20.34 -12.50
C GLU A 259 -22.69 20.12 -12.24
N ASP A 260 -21.82 21.07 -12.61
CA ASP A 260 -20.37 20.97 -12.29
C ASP A 260 -20.13 21.08 -10.79
N ARG A 261 -20.91 21.91 -10.12
CA ARG A 261 -20.89 22.01 -8.65
C ARG A 261 -21.33 20.70 -8.01
N ARG A 262 -22.44 20.12 -8.45
CA ARG A 262 -22.95 18.85 -7.99
C ARG A 262 -21.91 17.73 -8.16
N LYS A 263 -21.33 17.62 -9.36
CA LYS A 263 -20.30 16.61 -9.67
C LYS A 263 -19.10 16.70 -8.74
N LEU A 264 -18.60 17.93 -8.49
CA LEU A 264 -17.47 18.13 -7.59
C LEU A 264 -17.81 17.72 -6.16
N LEU A 265 -18.99 18.11 -5.67
CA LEU A 265 -19.43 17.79 -4.30
C LEU A 265 -19.71 16.29 -4.12
N ALA A 266 -20.30 15.63 -5.12
CA ALA A 266 -20.49 14.18 -5.14
C ALA A 266 -19.13 13.45 -5.11
N TYR A 267 -18.18 13.89 -5.95
CA TYR A 267 -16.83 13.36 -5.97
C TYR A 267 -16.11 13.57 -4.60
N ALA A 268 -16.18 14.77 -4.04
CA ALA A 268 -15.58 15.09 -2.75
C ALA A 268 -16.21 14.26 -1.61
N ARG A 269 -17.54 14.08 -1.60
CA ARG A 269 -18.22 13.21 -0.65
C ARG A 269 -17.72 11.77 -0.74
N ASP A 270 -17.61 11.25 -1.95
CA ASP A 270 -17.16 9.88 -2.16
C ASP A 270 -15.66 9.69 -1.79
N LEU A 271 -14.83 10.68 -2.09
CA LEU A 271 -13.41 10.68 -1.73
C LEU A 271 -13.15 10.73 -0.23
N LEU A 272 -14.03 11.40 0.55
CA LEU A 272 -13.72 11.80 1.93
C LEU A 272 -14.66 11.23 2.99
N ASN A 273 -15.94 10.94 2.65
CA ASN A 273 -17.00 10.67 3.63
C ASN A 273 -17.79 9.39 3.34
N SER A 274 -17.47 8.64 2.29
CA SER A 274 -18.15 7.38 1.97
C SER A 274 -17.53 6.20 2.71
N ASP A 275 -18.21 5.05 2.67
CA ASP A 275 -17.67 3.77 3.11
C ASP A 275 -16.36 3.43 2.36
N TYR A 276 -16.31 3.75 1.06
CA TYR A 276 -15.10 3.62 0.24
C TYR A 276 -13.96 4.47 0.79
N ALA A 277 -14.21 5.73 1.16
CA ALA A 277 -13.19 6.62 1.73
C ALA A 277 -12.62 6.06 3.05
N GLY A 278 -13.47 5.56 3.95
CA GLY A 278 -13.06 4.93 5.19
C GLY A 278 -12.24 3.66 4.98
N HIS A 279 -12.68 2.82 4.05
CA HIS A 279 -11.95 1.63 3.64
C HIS A 279 -10.56 2.00 3.06
N ARG A 280 -10.49 2.96 2.14
CA ARG A 280 -9.22 3.40 1.53
C ARG A 280 -8.24 3.98 2.53
N LEU A 281 -8.70 4.78 3.50
CA LEU A 281 -7.84 5.27 4.56
C LEU A 281 -7.22 4.10 5.35
N THR A 282 -8.04 3.17 5.80
CA THR A 282 -7.60 2.00 6.56
C THR A 282 -6.65 1.12 5.73
N PHE A 283 -7.03 0.83 4.49
CA PHE A 283 -6.21 0.03 3.57
C PHE A 283 -4.83 0.65 3.36
N GLN A 284 -4.74 1.96 3.09
CA GLN A 284 -3.45 2.63 2.87
C GLN A 284 -2.56 2.62 4.13
N LEU A 285 -3.15 2.71 5.32
CA LEU A 285 -2.40 2.66 6.57
C LEU A 285 -1.82 1.27 6.86
N PHE A 286 -2.59 0.21 6.63
CA PHE A 286 -2.25 -1.15 7.04
C PHE A 286 -1.75 -2.05 5.91
N ALA A 287 -1.86 -1.61 4.65
CA ALA A 287 -1.37 -2.38 3.52
C ALA A 287 0.11 -2.75 3.68
N GLN A 288 0.44 -4.00 3.51
CA GLN A 288 1.72 -4.68 3.74
C GLN A 288 2.07 -4.95 5.20
N SER A 289 1.87 -4.00 6.11
CA SER A 289 2.25 -4.12 7.52
C SER A 289 1.61 -3.02 8.36
N PRO A 290 1.44 -3.21 9.67
CA PRO A 290 1.04 -2.14 10.56
C PRO A 290 2.06 -0.98 10.57
N PRO A 291 1.65 0.27 10.84
CA PRO A 291 2.53 1.45 10.81
C PRO A 291 3.81 1.31 11.66
N PHE A 292 3.74 0.68 12.82
CA PHE A 292 4.91 0.47 13.69
C PHE A 292 5.98 -0.41 13.02
N ALA A 293 5.58 -1.37 12.17
CA ALA A 293 6.52 -2.24 11.48
C ALA A 293 7.32 -1.49 10.41
N HIS A 294 6.72 -0.48 9.78
CA HIS A 294 7.43 0.41 8.86
C HIS A 294 8.45 1.29 9.59
N LEU A 295 8.08 1.84 10.76
CA LEU A 295 9.01 2.60 11.62
C LEU A 295 10.21 1.75 12.05
N LEU A 296 9.95 0.52 12.50
CA LEU A 296 11.03 -0.41 12.85
C LEU A 296 11.92 -0.76 11.65
N ALA A 297 11.35 -0.85 10.45
CA ALA A 297 12.13 -1.06 9.23
C ALA A 297 13.04 0.13 8.92
N VAL A 298 12.56 1.36 9.08
CA VAL A 298 13.39 2.57 8.95
C VAL A 298 14.53 2.54 9.98
N TYR A 299 14.23 2.32 11.27
CA TYR A 299 15.23 2.27 12.32
C TYR A 299 16.34 1.24 12.06
N ARG A 300 15.97 0.06 11.55
CA ARG A 300 16.91 -1.04 11.27
C ARG A 300 17.80 -0.80 10.05
N ASN A 301 17.34 0.00 9.11
CA ASN A 301 18.02 0.25 7.83
C ASN A 301 18.71 1.61 7.78
N PHE A 302 18.41 2.52 8.72
CA PHE A 302 19.05 3.83 8.78
C PHE A 302 20.47 3.71 9.32
N ASP A 303 21.42 4.38 8.66
CA ASP A 303 22.81 4.48 9.12
C ASP A 303 22.96 5.64 10.13
N PHE A 304 23.08 5.28 11.39
CA PHE A 304 23.28 6.23 12.48
C PHE A 304 24.73 6.66 12.66
N SER A 305 25.70 6.13 11.91
CA SER A 305 27.12 6.36 12.15
C SER A 305 27.50 7.83 12.00
N GLU A 306 27.04 8.50 10.97
CA GLU A 306 27.34 9.91 10.73
C GLU A 306 26.68 10.86 11.75
N PRO A 307 25.38 10.74 12.07
CA PRO A 307 24.81 11.52 13.18
C PRO A 307 25.51 11.33 14.52
N MET A 308 25.92 10.11 14.84
CA MET A 308 26.65 9.82 16.07
C MET A 308 28.07 10.40 16.04
N ARG A 309 28.78 10.33 14.90
CA ARG A 309 30.11 10.91 14.72
C ARG A 309 30.09 12.42 14.96
N ILE A 310 29.13 13.13 14.37
CA ILE A 310 28.97 14.58 14.53
C ILE A 310 28.81 14.96 16.01
N VAL A 311 27.97 14.23 16.75
CA VAL A 311 27.75 14.49 18.18
C VAL A 311 28.99 14.11 18.99
N GLN A 312 29.61 12.98 18.70
CA GLN A 312 30.84 12.54 19.38
C GLN A 312 31.96 13.56 19.26
N GLU A 313 32.20 14.09 18.05
CA GLU A 313 33.24 15.09 17.80
C GLU A 313 32.89 16.43 18.45
N SER A 314 31.67 16.91 18.29
CA SER A 314 31.27 18.24 18.79
C SER A 314 31.09 18.29 20.32
N ALA A 315 30.69 17.21 20.94
CA ALA A 315 30.50 17.10 22.40
C ALA A 315 31.75 16.56 23.13
N GLY A 316 32.79 16.14 22.39
CA GLY A 316 33.99 15.54 22.98
C GLY A 316 33.73 14.21 23.69
N LEU A 317 32.79 13.40 23.18
CA LEU A 317 32.46 12.12 23.80
C LEU A 317 33.61 11.12 23.61
N SER A 318 34.02 10.43 24.70
CA SER A 318 35.08 9.43 24.69
C SER A 318 34.57 7.99 24.51
N GLU A 319 33.28 7.80 24.31
CA GLU A 319 32.69 6.49 24.15
C GLU A 319 33.24 5.79 22.89
N LYS A 320 33.90 4.65 23.07
CA LYS A 320 34.26 3.79 21.94
C LYS A 320 32.96 3.16 21.41
N VAL A 321 32.39 3.79 20.41
CA VAL A 321 31.27 3.20 19.69
C VAL A 321 31.77 1.87 19.12
N ASN A 322 31.30 0.75 19.68
CA ASN A 322 31.45 -0.55 19.05
C ASN A 322 30.63 -0.48 17.74
N ALA A 323 31.29 -0.08 16.65
CA ALA A 323 30.69 -0.03 15.35
C ALA A 323 30.13 -1.44 15.03
N ARG A 324 28.81 -1.59 15.14
CA ARG A 324 28.18 -2.68 14.38
C ARG A 324 28.58 -2.46 12.94
N PRO A 325 29.06 -3.49 12.21
CA PRO A 325 29.43 -3.32 10.83
C PRO A 325 28.25 -2.75 10.08
N THR A 326 28.33 -1.48 9.73
CA THR A 326 27.36 -0.80 8.90
C THR A 326 27.39 -1.51 7.56
N ARG A 327 26.26 -2.03 7.10
CA ARG A 327 26.10 -2.42 5.70
C ARG A 327 26.31 -1.15 4.88
N ARG A 328 27.52 -0.98 4.35
CA ARG A 328 27.81 0.07 3.38
C ARG A 328 26.79 -0.04 2.26
N THR A 329 25.91 0.96 2.16
CA THR A 329 25.21 1.26 0.91
C THR A 329 26.30 1.57 -0.09
N GLY A 330 26.41 0.72 -1.12
CA GLY A 330 27.54 0.68 -2.00
C GLY A 330 27.68 1.95 -2.86
N ASN A 331 28.84 2.55 -2.75
CA ASN A 331 29.57 3.10 -3.86
C ASN A 331 31.02 2.69 -3.61
N GLY A 332 31.51 1.69 -4.31
CA GLY A 332 32.90 1.29 -4.24
C GLY A 332 33.09 -0.22 -4.27
N SER A 333 33.57 -0.70 -5.38
CA SER A 333 34.13 -2.02 -5.62
C SER A 333 34.95 -2.53 -4.41
N GLY A 334 34.39 -3.49 -3.71
CA GLY A 334 35.08 -4.20 -2.64
C GLY A 334 34.32 -5.47 -2.31
N ALA A 335 34.77 -6.58 -2.87
CA ALA A 335 34.21 -7.91 -2.67
C ALA A 335 34.17 -8.25 -1.18
N ALA A 336 33.00 -8.19 -0.57
CA ALA A 336 32.73 -8.98 0.64
C ALA A 336 32.39 -10.38 0.17
N ALA A 337 33.20 -11.36 0.58
CA ALA A 337 33.01 -12.77 0.29
C ALA A 337 31.59 -13.21 0.70
N GLY A 338 30.67 -13.13 -0.25
CA GLY A 338 29.39 -13.80 -0.18
C GLY A 338 29.65 -15.25 -0.61
N GLU A 339 29.40 -16.19 0.27
CA GLU A 339 29.25 -17.58 -0.11
C GLU A 339 28.33 -17.65 -1.34
N LYS A 340 28.91 -17.97 -2.48
CA LYS A 340 28.16 -18.28 -3.70
C LYS A 340 27.24 -19.45 -3.38
N LEU A 341 25.95 -19.26 -3.52
CA LEU A 341 24.99 -20.34 -3.63
C LEU A 341 25.44 -21.21 -4.82
N ALA A 342 26.09 -22.34 -4.52
CA ALA A 342 26.35 -23.35 -5.50
C ALA A 342 25.01 -23.96 -5.94
N VAL A 343 24.62 -23.69 -7.17
CA VAL A 343 23.57 -24.44 -7.84
C VAL A 343 24.17 -25.86 -8.05
N PRO A 344 23.51 -26.95 -7.59
CA PRO A 344 24.01 -28.29 -7.88
C PRO A 344 23.94 -28.49 -9.38
N ALA A 345 25.07 -28.86 -9.96
CA ALA A 345 25.16 -29.29 -11.34
C ALA A 345 24.25 -30.51 -11.53
N THR A 346 23.34 -30.45 -12.48
CA THR A 346 22.63 -31.62 -12.99
C THR A 346 23.65 -32.52 -13.64
N GLU A 347 23.97 -33.63 -13.00
CA GLU A 347 24.65 -34.76 -13.65
C GLU A 347 23.75 -35.29 -14.76
N THR A 348 24.13 -35.01 -15.98
CA THR A 348 23.68 -35.73 -17.16
C THR A 348 24.37 -37.10 -17.15
N THR A 349 23.64 -38.12 -16.77
CA THR A 349 24.02 -39.51 -17.06
C THR A 349 23.13 -40.04 -18.17
N ARG A 350 23.79 -40.65 -19.11
CA ARG A 350 23.36 -41.24 -20.39
C ARG A 350 22.15 -42.18 -20.28
#